data_8b12fabfcb9a9bef6eb174d3d45e4930
#
_entry.id   8b12fabfcb9a9bef6eb174d3d45e4930
#
_cell.length_a   1.000
_cell.length_b   1.000
_cell.length_c   1.000
_cell.angle_alpha   90.00
_cell.angle_beta   90.00
_cell.angle_gamma   90.00
#
_symmetry.space_group_name_H-M   'P 1'
#
loop_
_entity.id
_entity.type
_entity.pdbx_description
1 polymer ?
#
loop_
_entity_poly.entity_id
_entity_poly.type
_entity_poly.pdbx_seq_one_letter_code
_entity_poly.pdbx_strand_id
1 'polypeptide(L)'
;MHKIERLLQTLAPKGVEFKTLEEVFEIKNGYTPSKNNPEFWEKGTIPWFRMEDIRENGRILKDSIQHITPKALKGKKLFPKNSIIISTTATIGEHALLIVDSLANQQFTFLSKKANCDLALDMKFFFYQCFLLGEWCKKNTNVSGFASVDMTAFKKYKFPIPPLEIQQEIVKILDAFTELNTELNTELNTELNARKKQYEYYQNMLLDFNDINQNHKDAKEKLTQKPYPKRLKTLLQTLAPKGVEFRKLGEVCEIIRGKRVTKKEILDKGKYPVVSGGIGFMGYLNEYNRVENTITIAQYGTAGFVNWQNQKFWANDVCFSVIPKETLINRYLYYVLTNMQNYLYSISNRSAIPYSISSNNIMQITIPIPPLEIQQEIVKILDQFSILTTDLLAGIPAEIKARKKQYEYYREKLLTFKPLTPHKEVKK
;
A
#
# COMPACT_ATOMS: atom_id res chain seq x y z
N MET A 1 2.52 -24.71 -18.36
CA MET A 1 1.80 -25.90 -17.86
C MET A 1 2.06 -27.13 -18.76
N HIS A 2 1.71 -27.09 -20.02
CA HIS A 2 1.89 -28.24 -20.95
C HIS A 2 3.32 -28.84 -20.97
N LYS A 3 4.37 -28.03 -20.86
CA LYS A 3 5.75 -28.53 -20.85
C LYS A 3 6.09 -29.27 -19.54
N ILE A 4 5.66 -28.76 -18.40
CA ILE A 4 5.87 -29.40 -17.09
C ILE A 4 5.11 -30.73 -17.04
N GLU A 5 3.88 -30.79 -17.52
CA GLU A 5 3.08 -32.03 -17.55
C GLU A 5 3.78 -33.11 -18.39
N ARG A 6 4.32 -32.76 -19.56
CA ARG A 6 5.11 -33.68 -20.40
C ARG A 6 6.38 -34.14 -19.69
N LEU A 7 7.12 -33.23 -19.08
CA LEU A 7 8.33 -33.57 -18.32
C LEU A 7 8.01 -34.53 -17.15
N LEU A 8 6.92 -34.30 -16.41
CA LEU A 8 6.47 -35.17 -15.34
C LEU A 8 6.11 -36.57 -15.85
N GLN A 9 5.38 -36.66 -16.99
CA GLN A 9 5.05 -37.95 -17.59
C GLN A 9 6.28 -38.74 -18.06
N THR A 10 7.31 -38.03 -18.54
CA THR A 10 8.52 -38.65 -19.06
C THR A 10 9.53 -38.98 -17.97
N LEU A 11 9.81 -38.06 -17.05
CA LEU A 11 10.90 -38.17 -16.08
C LEU A 11 10.46 -38.62 -14.70
N ALA A 12 9.19 -38.49 -14.36
CA ALA A 12 8.65 -38.88 -13.05
C ALA A 12 7.24 -39.53 -13.18
N PRO A 13 7.05 -40.54 -14.05
CA PRO A 13 5.72 -41.14 -14.35
C PRO A 13 5.09 -41.80 -13.11
N LYS A 14 5.91 -42.27 -12.18
CA LYS A 14 5.46 -42.92 -10.92
C LYS A 14 5.26 -41.94 -9.76
N GLY A 15 5.51 -40.64 -9.96
CA GLY A 15 5.48 -39.60 -8.95
C GLY A 15 6.88 -39.09 -8.59
N VAL A 16 6.94 -38.22 -7.60
CA VAL A 16 8.15 -37.48 -7.18
C VAL A 16 8.60 -37.96 -5.80
N GLU A 17 9.90 -38.06 -5.57
CA GLU A 17 10.47 -38.35 -4.26
C GLU A 17 10.28 -37.16 -3.31
N PHE A 18 10.01 -37.44 -2.03
CA PHE A 18 9.91 -36.44 -0.97
C PHE A 18 10.97 -36.72 0.07
N LYS A 19 11.69 -35.67 0.49
CA LYS A 19 12.68 -35.71 1.57
C LYS A 19 12.30 -34.79 2.72
N THR A 20 12.74 -35.12 3.92
CA THR A 20 12.61 -34.21 5.06
C THR A 20 13.68 -33.11 5.02
N LEU A 21 13.40 -31.97 5.68
CA LEU A 21 14.39 -30.90 5.77
C LEU A 21 15.71 -31.40 6.41
N GLU A 22 15.63 -32.20 7.47
CA GLU A 22 16.82 -32.71 8.15
C GLU A 22 17.63 -33.72 7.33
N GLU A 23 17.04 -34.40 6.37
CA GLU A 23 17.81 -35.28 5.46
C GLU A 23 18.70 -34.46 4.53
N VAL A 24 18.22 -33.30 4.04
CA VAL A 24 18.86 -32.53 2.99
C VAL A 24 19.68 -31.36 3.51
N PHE A 25 19.23 -30.72 4.59
CA PHE A 25 19.81 -29.48 5.08
C PHE A 25 20.47 -29.58 6.41
N GLU A 26 21.53 -28.83 6.58
CA GLU A 26 22.03 -28.39 7.87
C GLU A 26 21.14 -27.27 8.36
N ILE A 27 20.50 -27.43 9.54
CA ILE A 27 19.50 -26.55 10.10
C ILE A 27 20.09 -25.87 11.33
N LYS A 28 20.36 -24.58 11.26
CA LYS A 28 20.98 -23.79 12.35
C LYS A 28 20.32 -22.42 12.48
N ASN A 29 20.21 -21.93 13.71
CA ASN A 29 19.72 -20.60 13.95
C ASN A 29 20.77 -19.52 13.65
N GLY A 30 20.34 -18.36 13.23
CA GLY A 30 21.16 -17.18 13.13
C GLY A 30 21.70 -16.73 14.51
N TYR A 31 22.50 -15.68 14.50
CA TYR A 31 23.15 -15.17 15.70
C TYR A 31 23.20 -13.63 15.66
N THR A 32 22.90 -13.01 16.80
CA THR A 32 23.06 -11.56 16.95
C THR A 32 24.31 -11.28 17.80
N PRO A 33 25.35 -10.63 17.24
CA PRO A 33 26.45 -10.10 18.00
C PRO A 33 25.99 -9.10 19.06
N SER A 34 26.75 -8.94 20.15
CA SER A 34 26.46 -7.93 21.18
C SER A 34 26.38 -6.55 20.53
N LYS A 35 25.22 -5.88 20.68
CA LYS A 35 24.99 -4.53 20.12
C LYS A 35 25.84 -3.46 20.81
N ASN A 36 26.25 -3.72 22.05
CA ASN A 36 27.02 -2.76 22.86
C ASN A 36 28.54 -2.82 22.59
N ASN A 37 28.98 -3.68 21.67
CA ASN A 37 30.39 -3.73 21.29
C ASN A 37 30.59 -3.13 19.89
N PRO A 38 31.12 -1.89 19.76
CA PRO A 38 31.35 -1.22 18.49
C PRO A 38 32.26 -2.03 17.54
N GLU A 39 33.24 -2.77 18.07
CA GLU A 39 34.17 -3.57 17.26
C GLU A 39 33.46 -4.65 16.42
N PHE A 40 32.23 -5.03 16.76
CA PHE A 40 31.47 -6.02 16.01
C PHE A 40 30.71 -5.40 14.82
N TRP A 41 30.54 -4.09 14.81
CA TRP A 41 29.64 -3.39 13.88
C TRP A 41 30.34 -2.34 13.03
N GLU A 42 31.28 -1.59 13.62
CA GLU A 42 31.95 -0.51 12.92
C GLU A 42 32.86 -1.06 11.81
N LYS A 43 32.68 -0.52 10.60
CA LYS A 43 33.42 -0.95 9.39
C LYS A 43 33.25 -2.46 9.09
N GLY A 44 32.06 -3.01 9.42
CA GLY A 44 31.72 -4.39 9.08
C GLY A 44 31.74 -4.63 7.56
N THR A 45 32.16 -5.82 7.15
CA THR A 45 32.27 -6.25 5.74
C THR A 45 31.43 -7.49 5.46
N ILE A 46 30.91 -8.14 6.49
CA ILE A 46 30.12 -9.36 6.39
C ILE A 46 28.64 -9.01 6.47
N PRO A 47 27.83 -9.37 5.47
CA PRO A 47 26.39 -9.14 5.52
C PRO A 47 25.75 -9.82 6.72
N TRP A 48 24.92 -9.06 7.46
CA TRP A 48 24.15 -9.57 8.59
C TRP A 48 22.68 -9.24 8.42
N PHE A 49 21.88 -10.24 8.00
CA PHE A 49 20.52 -10.07 7.57
C PHE A 49 19.50 -10.01 8.70
N ARG A 50 18.51 -9.13 8.50
CA ARG A 50 17.33 -8.97 9.34
C ARG A 50 16.07 -8.94 8.48
N MET A 51 14.91 -8.83 9.12
CA MET A 51 13.63 -8.75 8.39
C MET A 51 13.51 -7.49 7.52
N GLU A 52 14.15 -6.41 7.93
CA GLU A 52 14.21 -5.16 7.16
C GLU A 52 14.85 -5.38 5.79
N ASP A 53 15.91 -6.21 5.72
CA ASP A 53 16.59 -6.52 4.46
C ASP A 53 15.64 -7.20 3.46
N ILE A 54 14.79 -8.11 3.92
CA ILE A 54 13.78 -8.76 3.07
C ILE A 54 12.74 -7.76 2.57
N ARG A 55 12.34 -6.80 3.42
CA ARG A 55 11.33 -5.79 3.08
C ARG A 55 11.83 -4.78 2.07
N GLU A 56 13.09 -4.35 2.19
CA GLU A 56 13.68 -3.31 1.35
C GLU A 56 14.32 -3.85 0.08
N ASN A 57 15.01 -4.99 0.18
CA ASN A 57 15.82 -5.56 -0.92
C ASN A 57 15.17 -6.78 -1.58
N GLY A 58 13.98 -7.19 -1.15
CA GLY A 58 13.28 -8.36 -1.66
C GLY A 58 13.81 -9.68 -1.07
N ARG A 59 13.48 -10.78 -1.73
CA ARG A 59 13.71 -12.14 -1.18
C ARG A 59 14.94 -12.86 -1.75
N ILE A 60 15.69 -12.24 -2.64
CA ILE A 60 17.00 -12.73 -3.10
C ILE A 60 18.03 -11.72 -2.66
N LEU A 61 18.81 -12.07 -1.62
CA LEU A 61 19.64 -11.14 -0.88
C LEU A 61 21.12 -11.31 -1.26
N LYS A 62 21.71 -10.24 -1.76
CA LYS A 62 23.13 -10.15 -2.13
C LYS A 62 23.95 -9.30 -1.17
N ASP A 63 23.27 -8.43 -0.41
CA ASP A 63 23.87 -7.52 0.55
C ASP A 63 22.85 -7.16 1.63
N SER A 64 23.31 -6.66 2.78
CA SER A 64 22.48 -6.29 3.92
C SER A 64 22.63 -4.80 4.24
N ILE A 65 21.60 -4.24 4.89
CA ILE A 65 21.60 -2.87 5.39
C ILE A 65 22.68 -2.69 6.46
N GLN A 66 22.94 -3.75 7.25
CA GLN A 66 23.90 -3.73 8.36
C GLN A 66 24.93 -4.84 8.21
N HIS A 67 26.21 -4.50 8.40
CA HIS A 67 27.32 -5.42 8.31
C HIS A 67 27.96 -5.65 9.67
N ILE A 68 28.61 -6.81 9.81
CA ILE A 68 29.42 -7.16 10.98
C ILE A 68 30.88 -7.36 10.59
N THR A 69 31.76 -7.22 11.57
CA THR A 69 33.18 -7.51 11.40
C THR A 69 33.48 -9.00 11.60
N PRO A 70 34.64 -9.52 11.12
CA PRO A 70 35.07 -10.89 11.44
C PRO A 70 35.17 -11.17 12.91
N LYS A 71 35.49 -10.18 13.76
CA LYS A 71 35.53 -10.31 15.23
C LYS A 71 34.19 -10.72 15.83
N ALA A 72 33.08 -10.27 15.21
CA ALA A 72 31.72 -10.57 15.64
C ALA A 72 31.37 -12.06 15.53
N LEU A 73 32.05 -12.81 14.70
CA LEU A 73 31.77 -14.24 14.48
C LEU A 73 32.17 -15.11 15.70
N LYS A 74 33.13 -14.67 16.52
CA LYS A 74 33.60 -15.42 17.70
C LYS A 74 33.93 -16.90 17.39
N GLY A 75 34.62 -17.17 16.26
CA GLY A 75 34.95 -18.51 15.79
C GLY A 75 33.82 -19.29 15.10
N LYS A 76 32.61 -18.72 14.97
CA LYS A 76 31.52 -19.32 14.16
C LYS A 76 31.82 -19.19 12.68
N LYS A 77 31.41 -20.20 11.91
CA LYS A 77 31.48 -20.15 10.45
C LYS A 77 30.29 -19.35 9.90
N LEU A 78 30.52 -18.66 8.79
CA LEU A 78 29.45 -18.08 7.99
C LEU A 78 28.57 -19.18 7.39
N PHE A 79 27.32 -18.84 7.18
CA PHE A 79 26.43 -19.67 6.37
C PHE A 79 26.77 -19.44 4.89
N PRO A 80 26.92 -20.52 4.10
CA PRO A 80 27.34 -20.40 2.71
C PRO A 80 26.28 -19.75 1.83
N LYS A 81 26.72 -19.11 0.76
CA LYS A 81 25.84 -18.71 -0.33
C LYS A 81 24.96 -19.87 -0.80
N ASN A 82 23.82 -19.56 -1.36
CA ASN A 82 22.75 -20.50 -1.72
C ASN A 82 22.09 -21.17 -0.49
N SER A 83 22.19 -20.56 0.70
CA SER A 83 21.37 -20.94 1.85
C SER A 83 20.04 -20.20 1.82
N ILE A 84 19.01 -20.82 2.39
CA ILE A 84 17.72 -20.15 2.67
C ILE A 84 17.72 -19.71 4.14
N ILE A 85 17.26 -18.49 4.40
CA ILE A 85 16.82 -18.07 5.73
C ILE A 85 15.31 -18.08 5.80
N ILE A 86 14.77 -18.65 6.88
CA ILE A 86 13.32 -18.62 7.14
C ILE A 86 13.08 -18.17 8.59
N SER A 87 12.15 -17.24 8.76
CA SER A 87 11.77 -16.76 10.08
C SER A 87 10.94 -17.82 10.82
N THR A 88 11.45 -18.29 11.94
CA THR A 88 10.80 -19.28 12.82
C THR A 88 10.23 -18.67 14.09
N THR A 89 10.42 -17.36 14.29
CA THR A 89 9.85 -16.56 15.37
C THR A 89 9.39 -15.21 14.84
N ALA A 90 8.52 -14.50 15.54
CA ALA A 90 7.96 -13.19 15.17
C ALA A 90 7.22 -13.21 13.82
N THR A 91 7.83 -12.81 12.71
CA THR A 91 7.25 -12.83 11.36
C THR A 91 7.34 -14.21 10.70
N ILE A 92 6.74 -15.21 11.34
CA ILE A 92 6.86 -16.63 10.99
C ILE A 92 6.55 -16.90 9.52
N GLY A 93 7.42 -17.68 8.86
CA GLY A 93 7.27 -18.12 7.47
C GLY A 93 7.86 -17.19 6.40
N GLU A 94 8.27 -15.97 6.78
CA GLU A 94 9.02 -15.09 5.88
C GLU A 94 10.41 -15.69 5.61
N HIS A 95 10.83 -15.70 4.34
CA HIS A 95 12.06 -16.37 3.93
C HIS A 95 12.76 -15.64 2.79
N ALA A 96 14.06 -15.90 2.62
CA ALA A 96 14.87 -15.38 1.53
C ALA A 96 15.96 -16.36 1.10
N LEU A 97 16.38 -16.30 -0.16
CA LEU A 97 17.55 -16.95 -0.70
C LEU A 97 18.76 -16.02 -0.57
N LEU A 98 19.83 -16.50 0.03
CA LEU A 98 21.09 -15.78 0.16
C LEU A 98 22.02 -16.15 -0.99
N ILE A 99 22.53 -15.17 -1.72
CA ILE A 99 23.48 -15.39 -2.80
C ILE A 99 24.92 -14.96 -2.42
N VAL A 100 25.14 -14.79 -1.13
CA VAL A 100 26.42 -14.38 -0.51
C VAL A 100 26.62 -15.14 0.80
N ASP A 101 27.88 -15.40 1.17
CA ASP A 101 28.21 -15.94 2.49
C ASP A 101 27.90 -14.89 3.56
N SER A 102 27.17 -15.28 4.61
CA SER A 102 26.59 -14.29 5.51
C SER A 102 26.22 -14.84 6.88
N LEU A 103 25.67 -13.96 7.70
CA LEU A 103 24.99 -14.27 8.95
C LEU A 103 23.61 -13.58 8.95
N ALA A 104 22.73 -14.01 9.85
CA ALA A 104 21.46 -13.35 10.12
C ALA A 104 21.18 -13.34 11.62
N ASN A 105 20.22 -12.53 12.06
CA ASN A 105 19.80 -12.51 13.44
C ASN A 105 19.14 -13.85 13.86
N GLN A 106 18.97 -14.07 15.16
CA GLN A 106 18.43 -15.32 15.72
C GLN A 106 16.93 -15.56 15.39
N GLN A 107 16.24 -14.61 14.80
CA GLN A 107 14.87 -14.79 14.31
C GLN A 107 14.82 -15.78 13.15
N PHE A 108 15.91 -15.87 12.40
CA PHE A 108 16.01 -16.74 11.24
C PHE A 108 16.66 -18.08 11.57
N THR A 109 16.10 -19.13 10.97
CA THR A 109 16.71 -20.45 10.84
C THR A 109 17.27 -20.57 9.42
N PHE A 110 18.53 -20.99 9.32
CA PHE A 110 19.22 -21.27 8.05
C PHE A 110 18.96 -22.71 7.62
N LEU A 111 18.73 -22.88 6.33
CA LEU A 111 18.68 -24.14 5.61
C LEU A 111 19.82 -24.15 4.59
N SER A 112 20.94 -24.73 4.93
CA SER A 112 22.10 -24.87 4.06
C SER A 112 22.20 -26.30 3.58
N LYS A 113 22.26 -26.55 2.26
CA LYS A 113 22.38 -27.91 1.73
C LYS A 113 23.63 -28.57 2.26
N LYS A 114 23.51 -29.80 2.79
CA LYS A 114 24.63 -30.58 3.34
C LYS A 114 25.66 -30.89 2.26
N ALA A 115 26.95 -30.81 2.58
CA ALA A 115 28.03 -31.08 1.65
C ALA A 115 28.06 -32.54 1.14
N ASN A 116 27.61 -33.49 1.97
CA ASN A 116 27.51 -34.93 1.64
C ASN A 116 26.14 -35.33 1.06
N CYS A 117 25.31 -34.35 0.66
CA CYS A 117 24.02 -34.63 0.06
C CYS A 117 24.14 -34.60 -1.46
N ASP A 118 24.18 -35.77 -2.09
CA ASP A 118 24.32 -35.93 -3.55
C ASP A 118 23.03 -35.64 -4.34
N LEU A 119 21.99 -35.19 -3.64
CA LEU A 119 20.72 -34.84 -4.27
C LEU A 119 20.86 -33.68 -5.26
N ALA A 120 20.35 -33.87 -6.47
CA ALA A 120 20.23 -32.81 -7.48
C ALA A 120 19.10 -31.85 -7.09
N LEU A 121 19.40 -30.87 -6.25
CA LEU A 121 18.48 -29.85 -5.77
C LEU A 121 18.93 -28.46 -6.23
N ASP A 122 18.10 -27.81 -7.03
CA ASP A 122 18.20 -26.39 -7.35
C ASP A 122 17.70 -25.59 -6.15
N MET A 123 18.58 -24.76 -5.55
CA MET A 123 18.25 -23.96 -4.37
C MET A 123 17.24 -22.86 -4.66
N LYS A 124 17.11 -22.42 -5.90
CA LYS A 124 16.07 -21.46 -6.29
C LYS A 124 14.70 -22.14 -6.41
N PHE A 125 14.65 -23.40 -6.86
CA PHE A 125 13.44 -24.22 -6.77
C PHE A 125 13.03 -24.40 -5.30
N PHE A 126 13.96 -24.74 -4.43
CA PHE A 126 13.67 -24.89 -3.01
C PHE A 126 13.25 -23.53 -2.37
N PHE A 127 13.82 -22.42 -2.78
CA PHE A 127 13.36 -21.08 -2.40
C PHE A 127 11.86 -20.89 -2.72
N TYR A 128 11.41 -21.31 -3.89
CA TYR A 128 9.98 -21.27 -4.20
C TYR A 128 9.17 -22.25 -3.36
N GLN A 129 9.68 -23.45 -3.06
CA GLN A 129 9.04 -24.38 -2.12
C GLN A 129 8.87 -23.77 -0.71
N CYS A 130 9.75 -22.88 -0.31
CA CYS A 130 9.67 -22.21 0.99
C CYS A 130 8.43 -21.31 1.15
N PHE A 131 7.72 -20.95 0.09
CA PHE A 131 6.40 -20.32 0.22
C PHE A 131 5.37 -21.29 0.84
N LEU A 132 5.40 -22.56 0.44
CA LEU A 132 4.54 -23.62 1.02
C LEU A 132 5.01 -23.96 2.44
N LEU A 133 6.31 -24.07 2.64
CA LEU A 133 6.91 -24.28 3.98
C LEU A 133 6.55 -23.13 4.92
N GLY A 134 6.57 -21.87 4.46
CA GLY A 134 6.20 -20.70 5.25
C GLY A 134 4.74 -20.75 5.72
N GLU A 135 3.80 -21.12 4.84
CA GLU A 135 2.40 -21.31 5.22
C GLU A 135 2.22 -22.49 6.21
N TRP A 136 2.99 -23.54 6.05
CA TRP A 136 3.02 -24.64 7.01
C TRP A 136 3.54 -24.16 8.37
N CYS A 137 4.63 -23.36 8.41
CA CYS A 137 5.19 -22.81 9.64
C CYS A 137 4.16 -21.99 10.42
N LYS A 138 3.36 -21.16 9.75
CA LYS A 138 2.30 -20.36 10.38
C LYS A 138 1.23 -21.22 11.08
N LYS A 139 0.98 -22.43 10.56
CA LYS A 139 -0.02 -23.35 11.09
C LYS A 139 0.54 -24.28 12.19
N ASN A 140 1.88 -24.37 12.32
CA ASN A 140 2.57 -25.30 13.24
C ASN A 140 3.44 -24.51 14.23
N THR A 141 2.80 -23.65 15.00
CA THR A 141 3.42 -22.81 16.01
C THR A 141 3.04 -23.24 17.42
N ASN A 142 4.00 -23.16 18.34
CA ASN A 142 3.75 -23.30 19.77
C ASN A 142 3.21 -21.97 20.31
N VAL A 143 2.12 -22.01 21.07
CA VAL A 143 1.35 -20.81 21.49
C VAL A 143 1.67 -20.39 22.94
N SER A 144 2.57 -21.10 23.64
CA SER A 144 2.96 -20.77 25.02
C SER A 144 4.07 -19.70 25.02
N GLY A 145 3.70 -18.43 25.18
CA GLY A 145 4.64 -17.32 25.20
C GLY A 145 4.80 -16.65 23.82
N PHE A 146 6.03 -16.39 23.40
CA PHE A 146 6.30 -15.90 22.04
C PHE A 146 6.06 -17.00 21.01
N ALA A 147 5.19 -16.72 20.03
CA ALA A 147 4.91 -17.66 18.96
C ALA A 147 6.21 -18.08 18.24
N SER A 148 6.48 -19.36 18.20
CA SER A 148 7.63 -19.97 17.53
C SER A 148 7.22 -21.26 16.84
N VAL A 149 7.90 -21.60 15.74
CA VAL A 149 7.68 -22.86 15.02
C VAL A 149 8.14 -24.03 15.86
N ASP A 150 7.36 -25.13 15.87
CA ASP A 150 7.83 -26.41 16.43
C ASP A 150 9.00 -26.94 15.60
N MET A 151 10.20 -26.79 16.13
CA MET A 151 11.42 -27.17 15.40
C MET A 151 11.58 -28.70 15.23
N THR A 152 10.91 -29.52 16.03
CA THR A 152 10.91 -30.98 15.87
C THR A 152 10.04 -31.35 14.64
N ALA A 153 8.88 -30.78 14.53
CA ALA A 153 8.01 -30.96 13.36
C ALA A 153 8.62 -30.30 12.12
N PHE A 154 9.25 -29.12 12.27
CA PHE A 154 9.91 -28.41 11.16
C PHE A 154 10.99 -29.27 10.47
N LYS A 155 11.88 -29.90 11.23
CA LYS A 155 12.92 -30.79 10.69
C LYS A 155 12.34 -31.94 9.88
N LYS A 156 11.18 -32.47 10.28
CA LYS A 156 10.46 -33.56 9.61
C LYS A 156 9.56 -33.15 8.48
N TYR A 157 9.43 -31.83 8.19
CA TYR A 157 8.65 -31.36 7.06
C TYR A 157 9.19 -31.96 5.75
N LYS A 158 8.31 -32.56 4.97
CA LYS A 158 8.65 -33.20 3.69
C LYS A 158 8.37 -32.27 2.52
N PHE A 159 9.33 -32.15 1.61
CA PHE A 159 9.20 -31.39 0.39
C PHE A 159 9.59 -32.24 -0.83
N PRO A 160 9.03 -31.95 -2.03
CA PRO A 160 9.26 -32.75 -3.23
C PRO A 160 10.63 -32.43 -3.86
N ILE A 161 11.26 -33.47 -4.42
CA ILE A 161 12.50 -33.35 -5.19
C ILE A 161 12.28 -33.97 -6.57
N PRO A 162 11.63 -33.25 -7.51
CA PRO A 162 11.50 -33.74 -8.87
C PRO A 162 12.85 -33.73 -9.59
N PRO A 163 12.99 -34.44 -10.73
CA PRO A 163 14.19 -34.34 -11.58
C PRO A 163 14.60 -32.90 -11.86
N LEU A 164 15.93 -32.65 -11.98
CA LEU A 164 16.49 -31.30 -12.07
C LEU A 164 15.93 -30.47 -13.21
N GLU A 165 15.64 -31.09 -14.35
CA GLU A 165 15.04 -30.44 -15.51
C GLU A 165 13.65 -29.87 -15.21
N ILE A 166 12.88 -30.55 -14.36
CA ILE A 166 11.56 -30.08 -13.91
C ILE A 166 11.71 -28.91 -12.95
N GLN A 167 12.67 -29.01 -12.01
CA GLN A 167 12.98 -27.92 -11.07
C GLN A 167 13.36 -26.64 -11.84
N GLN A 168 14.27 -26.74 -12.79
CA GLN A 168 14.75 -25.60 -13.60
C GLN A 168 13.64 -24.98 -14.45
N GLU A 169 12.79 -25.81 -15.05
CA GLU A 169 11.66 -25.29 -15.84
C GLU A 169 10.64 -24.55 -14.96
N ILE A 170 10.37 -25.06 -13.75
CA ILE A 170 9.51 -24.38 -12.78
C ILE A 170 10.13 -23.06 -12.34
N VAL A 171 11.43 -23.04 -12.02
CA VAL A 171 12.15 -21.81 -11.67
C VAL A 171 12.05 -20.78 -12.79
N LYS A 172 12.29 -21.18 -14.03
CA LYS A 172 12.20 -20.30 -15.20
C LYS A 172 10.81 -19.67 -15.34
N ILE A 173 9.76 -20.46 -15.15
CA ILE A 173 8.37 -19.98 -15.23
C ILE A 173 8.10 -19.00 -14.07
N LEU A 174 8.45 -19.34 -12.83
CA LEU A 174 8.17 -18.51 -11.66
C LEU A 174 9.00 -17.22 -11.64
N ASP A 175 10.23 -17.25 -12.15
CA ASP A 175 11.06 -16.06 -12.35
C ASP A 175 10.41 -15.10 -13.34
N ALA A 176 10.02 -15.58 -14.51
CA ALA A 176 9.37 -14.76 -15.53
C ALA A 176 8.05 -14.15 -15.02
N PHE A 177 7.26 -14.89 -14.25
CA PHE A 177 6.06 -14.34 -13.61
C PHE A 177 6.37 -13.27 -12.57
N THR A 178 7.43 -13.47 -11.79
CA THR A 178 7.85 -12.51 -10.75
C THR A 178 8.32 -11.20 -11.38
N GLU A 179 9.14 -11.29 -12.43
CA GLU A 179 9.63 -10.15 -13.20
C GLU A 179 8.48 -9.38 -13.83
N LEU A 180 7.61 -10.07 -14.58
CA LEU A 180 6.44 -9.46 -15.22
C LEU A 180 5.51 -8.76 -14.21
N ASN A 181 5.24 -9.38 -13.06
CA ASN A 181 4.43 -8.76 -12.03
C ASN A 181 5.10 -7.51 -11.42
N THR A 182 6.42 -7.52 -11.27
CA THR A 182 7.19 -6.39 -10.74
C THR A 182 7.16 -5.21 -11.71
N GLU A 183 7.43 -5.46 -12.99
CA GLU A 183 7.38 -4.45 -14.05
C GLU A 183 6.00 -3.82 -14.13
N LEU A 184 4.96 -4.64 -14.23
CA LEU A 184 3.59 -4.18 -14.34
C LEU A 184 3.13 -3.38 -13.12
N ASN A 185 3.45 -3.82 -11.90
CA ASN A 185 3.15 -3.06 -10.69
C ASN A 185 3.84 -1.69 -10.70
N THR A 186 5.06 -1.61 -11.21
CA THR A 186 5.81 -0.36 -11.35
C THR A 186 5.14 0.56 -12.37
N GLU A 187 4.76 0.05 -13.54
CA GLU A 187 4.04 0.80 -14.57
C GLU A 187 2.70 1.33 -14.07
N LEU A 188 1.88 0.47 -13.45
CA LEU A 188 0.57 0.86 -12.91
C LEU A 188 0.68 1.94 -11.83
N ASN A 189 1.65 1.83 -10.92
CA ASN A 189 1.88 2.85 -9.90
C ASN A 189 2.41 4.17 -10.49
N THR A 190 3.26 4.08 -11.51
CA THR A 190 3.78 5.26 -12.23
C THR A 190 2.65 6.00 -12.94
N GLU A 191 1.79 5.28 -13.66
CA GLU A 191 0.60 5.85 -14.32
C GLU A 191 -0.34 6.51 -13.30
N LEU A 192 -0.63 5.83 -12.18
CA LEU A 192 -1.46 6.37 -11.11
C LEU A 192 -0.91 7.69 -10.56
N ASN A 193 0.40 7.73 -10.31
CA ASN A 193 1.06 8.93 -9.79
C ASN A 193 1.08 10.07 -10.83
N ALA A 194 1.28 9.74 -12.11
CA ALA A 194 1.22 10.71 -13.20
C ALA A 194 -0.18 11.33 -13.31
N ARG A 195 -1.23 10.50 -13.23
CA ARG A 195 -2.64 10.97 -13.29
C ARG A 195 -3.02 11.83 -12.09
N LYS A 196 -2.56 11.47 -10.88
CA LYS A 196 -2.75 12.32 -9.68
C LYS A 196 -2.12 13.69 -9.86
N LYS A 197 -0.86 13.75 -10.30
CA LYS A 197 -0.16 15.03 -10.57
C LYS A 197 -0.86 15.85 -11.66
N GLN A 198 -1.33 15.18 -12.70
CA GLN A 198 -2.09 15.83 -13.77
C GLN A 198 -3.40 16.44 -13.25
N TYR A 199 -4.14 15.69 -12.42
CA TYR A 199 -5.36 16.20 -11.79
C TYR A 199 -5.06 17.42 -10.90
N GLU A 200 -4.06 17.34 -10.03
CA GLU A 200 -3.64 18.45 -9.17
C GLU A 200 -3.24 19.69 -10.00
N TYR A 201 -2.50 19.50 -11.08
CA TYR A 201 -2.13 20.59 -11.98
C TYR A 201 -3.36 21.26 -12.58
N TYR A 202 -4.31 20.51 -13.15
CA TYR A 202 -5.51 21.07 -13.73
C TYR A 202 -6.41 21.71 -12.68
N GLN A 203 -6.56 21.10 -11.51
CA GLN A 203 -7.33 21.68 -10.41
C GLN A 203 -6.75 23.04 -9.99
N ASN A 204 -5.46 23.10 -9.75
CA ASN A 204 -4.77 24.36 -9.41
C ASN A 204 -4.95 25.41 -10.52
N MET A 205 -4.71 25.03 -11.77
CA MET A 205 -4.82 25.94 -12.92
C MET A 205 -6.24 26.51 -13.08
N LEU A 206 -7.27 25.67 -12.95
CA LEU A 206 -8.66 26.06 -13.14
C LEU A 206 -9.22 26.91 -11.99
N LEU A 207 -8.66 26.79 -10.79
CA LEU A 207 -9.12 27.46 -9.58
C LEU A 207 -8.21 28.64 -9.16
N ASP A 208 -7.07 28.84 -9.83
CA ASP A 208 -6.16 29.96 -9.55
C ASP A 208 -6.57 31.19 -10.36
N PHE A 209 -7.26 32.11 -9.69
CA PHE A 209 -7.67 33.41 -10.20
C PHE A 209 -6.86 34.58 -9.63
N ASN A 210 -5.78 34.33 -8.88
CA ASN A 210 -5.03 35.41 -8.19
C ASN A 210 -4.54 36.49 -9.15
N ASP A 211 -3.95 36.11 -10.29
CA ASP A 211 -3.42 37.04 -11.28
C ASP A 211 -4.51 37.77 -12.07
N ILE A 212 -5.73 37.24 -12.07
CA ILE A 212 -6.90 37.84 -12.76
C ILE A 212 -7.97 38.28 -11.76
N ASN A 213 -7.56 38.58 -10.53
CA ASN A 213 -8.42 39.25 -9.56
C ASN A 213 -8.79 40.64 -10.10
N GLN A 214 -10.09 41.04 -10.03
CA GLN A 214 -10.60 42.30 -10.52
C GLN A 214 -9.90 43.55 -9.95
N ASN A 215 -9.22 43.43 -8.82
CA ASN A 215 -8.45 44.50 -8.20
C ASN A 215 -7.04 44.67 -8.81
N HIS A 216 -6.61 43.76 -9.71
CA HIS A 216 -5.34 43.87 -10.43
C HIS A 216 -5.44 44.70 -11.67
N LYS A 217 -4.57 45.69 -11.83
CA LYS A 217 -4.57 46.60 -13.03
C LYS A 217 -4.42 45.86 -14.34
N ASP A 218 -3.66 44.73 -14.35
CA ASP A 218 -3.32 43.97 -15.55
C ASP A 218 -4.15 42.68 -15.71
N ALA A 219 -5.26 42.54 -14.97
CA ALA A 219 -6.08 41.34 -14.97
C ALA A 219 -6.52 40.88 -16.38
N LYS A 220 -6.89 41.83 -17.22
CA LYS A 220 -7.32 41.59 -18.60
C LYS A 220 -6.20 41.02 -19.49
N GLU A 221 -4.98 41.54 -19.34
CA GLU A 221 -3.83 41.09 -20.09
C GLU A 221 -3.40 39.70 -19.62
N LYS A 222 -3.30 39.51 -18.31
CA LYS A 222 -2.96 38.20 -17.71
C LYS A 222 -3.98 37.10 -18.07
N LEU A 223 -5.26 37.41 -18.17
CA LEU A 223 -6.31 36.50 -18.62
C LEU A 223 -5.99 35.92 -20.00
N THR A 224 -5.46 36.75 -20.93
CA THR A 224 -5.11 36.27 -22.28
C THR A 224 -3.95 35.31 -22.30
N GLN A 225 -3.04 35.38 -21.32
CA GLN A 225 -1.84 34.55 -21.20
C GLN A 225 -2.11 33.24 -20.47
N LYS A 226 -3.17 33.13 -19.65
CA LYS A 226 -3.49 31.89 -18.91
C LYS A 226 -3.81 30.72 -19.85
N PRO A 227 -3.29 29.50 -19.57
CA PRO A 227 -3.48 28.31 -20.40
C PRO A 227 -4.85 27.63 -20.17
N TYR A 228 -5.91 28.42 -19.98
CA TYR A 228 -7.25 27.86 -19.77
C TYR A 228 -7.78 27.14 -21.03
N PRO A 229 -8.62 26.10 -20.86
CA PRO A 229 -9.38 25.51 -21.96
C PRO A 229 -10.17 26.58 -22.75
N LYS A 230 -10.21 26.40 -24.05
CA LYS A 230 -10.76 27.41 -24.97
C LYS A 230 -12.14 27.96 -24.54
N ARG A 231 -13.07 27.07 -24.18
CA ARG A 231 -14.39 27.45 -23.71
C ARG A 231 -14.38 28.27 -22.43
N LEU A 232 -13.61 27.81 -21.41
CA LEU A 232 -13.47 28.56 -20.15
C LEU A 232 -12.85 29.93 -20.38
N LYS A 233 -11.83 30.02 -21.25
CA LYS A 233 -11.20 31.28 -21.61
C LYS A 233 -12.18 32.24 -22.26
N THR A 234 -13.02 31.77 -23.17
CA THR A 234 -14.08 32.57 -23.81
C THR A 234 -15.09 33.06 -22.77
N LEU A 235 -15.56 32.21 -21.87
CA LEU A 235 -16.49 32.61 -20.80
C LEU A 235 -15.88 33.68 -19.89
N LEU A 236 -14.62 33.51 -19.46
CA LEU A 236 -13.91 34.50 -18.63
C LEU A 236 -13.79 35.87 -19.35
N GLN A 237 -13.44 35.88 -20.64
CA GLN A 237 -13.32 37.09 -21.41
C GLN A 237 -14.67 37.81 -21.60
N THR A 238 -15.75 37.04 -21.66
CA THR A 238 -17.10 37.59 -21.89
C THR A 238 -17.78 38.03 -20.61
N LEU A 239 -17.74 37.19 -19.57
CA LEU A 239 -18.53 37.39 -18.35
C LEU A 239 -17.70 38.01 -17.19
N ALA A 240 -16.37 37.92 -17.23
CA ALA A 240 -15.48 38.51 -16.23
C ALA A 240 -14.32 39.30 -16.90
N PRO A 241 -14.60 40.24 -17.83
CA PRO A 241 -13.55 40.93 -18.60
C PRO A 241 -12.66 41.85 -17.76
N LYS A 242 -13.10 42.20 -16.56
CA LYS A 242 -12.30 42.97 -15.55
C LYS A 242 -11.61 42.08 -14.53
N GLY A 243 -11.72 40.75 -14.67
CA GLY A 243 -11.22 39.77 -13.72
C GLY A 243 -12.30 39.21 -12.79
N VAL A 244 -11.89 38.30 -11.90
CA VAL A 244 -12.77 37.58 -10.98
C VAL A 244 -12.84 38.28 -9.64
N GLU A 245 -14.04 38.40 -9.08
CA GLU A 245 -14.24 38.91 -7.71
C GLU A 245 -13.79 37.88 -6.67
N PHE A 246 -13.22 38.37 -5.56
CA PHE A 246 -12.88 37.56 -4.41
C PHE A 246 -13.66 38.05 -3.20
N ARG A 247 -14.26 37.12 -2.46
CA ARG A 247 -15.05 37.42 -1.25
C ARG A 247 -14.69 36.49 -0.09
N LYS A 248 -14.96 36.96 1.13
CA LYS A 248 -14.81 36.10 2.32
C LYS A 248 -15.88 35.01 2.31
N LEU A 249 -15.49 33.81 2.73
CA LEU A 249 -16.40 32.65 2.78
C LEU A 249 -17.66 32.94 3.62
N GLY A 250 -17.52 33.64 4.75
CA GLY A 250 -18.64 34.02 5.60
C GLY A 250 -19.66 34.98 4.98
N GLU A 251 -19.29 35.69 3.89
CA GLU A 251 -20.22 36.54 3.13
C GLU A 251 -21.11 35.74 2.19
N VAL A 252 -20.58 34.63 1.64
CA VAL A 252 -21.18 33.83 0.57
C VAL A 252 -21.62 32.43 1.01
N CYS A 253 -21.34 32.04 2.24
CA CYS A 253 -21.75 30.76 2.82
C CYS A 253 -22.26 30.89 4.24
N GLU A 254 -23.03 29.92 4.69
CA GLU A 254 -23.34 29.68 6.08
C GLU A 254 -22.50 28.49 6.58
N ILE A 255 -22.00 28.58 7.83
CA ILE A 255 -21.27 27.49 8.47
C ILE A 255 -22.09 27.02 9.67
N ILE A 256 -22.63 25.80 9.56
CA ILE A 256 -23.54 25.26 10.54
C ILE A 256 -22.83 24.12 11.28
N ARG A 257 -22.70 24.28 12.61
CA ARG A 257 -22.18 23.20 13.47
C ARG A 257 -23.17 22.03 13.53
N GLY A 258 -22.65 20.81 13.59
CA GLY A 258 -23.44 19.61 13.77
C GLY A 258 -24.04 19.49 15.19
N LYS A 259 -24.86 18.48 15.40
CA LYS A 259 -25.54 18.19 16.68
C LYS A 259 -24.91 16.95 17.32
N ARG A 260 -24.56 17.07 18.60
CA ARG A 260 -23.89 16.01 19.35
C ARG A 260 -24.74 14.73 19.40
N VAL A 261 -24.11 13.60 19.17
CA VAL A 261 -24.62 12.27 19.42
C VAL A 261 -23.53 11.48 20.17
N THR A 262 -23.94 10.68 21.14
CA THR A 262 -23.04 9.91 21.99
C THR A 262 -22.77 8.53 21.40
N LYS A 263 -21.65 7.90 21.80
CA LYS A 263 -21.31 6.53 21.37
C LYS A 263 -22.41 5.50 21.70
N LYS A 264 -23.23 5.75 22.73
CA LYS A 264 -24.34 4.86 23.13
C LYS A 264 -25.50 4.89 22.14
N GLU A 265 -25.66 6.01 21.42
CA GLU A 265 -26.76 6.21 20.46
C GLU A 265 -26.34 5.75 19.04
N ILE A 266 -25.04 5.62 18.81
CA ILE A 266 -24.47 5.26 17.50
C ILE A 266 -24.54 3.74 17.31
N LEU A 267 -25.03 3.32 16.16
CA LEU A 267 -25.15 1.94 15.73
C LEU A 267 -23.98 1.53 14.85
N ASP A 268 -23.58 0.25 14.91
CA ASP A 268 -22.61 -0.33 13.97
C ASP A 268 -23.15 -0.39 12.54
N LYS A 269 -24.46 -0.54 12.39
CA LYS A 269 -25.19 -0.53 11.12
C LYS A 269 -26.47 0.29 11.27
N GLY A 270 -26.76 1.16 10.31
CA GLY A 270 -27.95 2.02 10.30
C GLY A 270 -28.14 2.64 8.93
N LYS A 271 -29.16 3.47 8.78
CA LYS A 271 -29.57 4.04 7.50
C LYS A 271 -28.68 5.21 7.06
N TYR A 272 -28.20 6.01 8.01
CA TYR A 272 -27.45 7.23 7.73
C TYR A 272 -26.12 7.26 8.48
N PRO A 273 -24.98 7.57 7.83
CA PRO A 273 -23.70 7.64 8.51
C PRO A 273 -23.61 8.84 9.45
N VAL A 274 -22.83 8.70 10.51
CA VAL A 274 -22.48 9.77 11.44
C VAL A 274 -21.11 10.32 11.04
N VAL A 275 -21.08 11.58 10.57
CA VAL A 275 -19.87 12.32 10.20
C VAL A 275 -19.38 13.13 11.38
N SER A 276 -18.13 12.97 11.73
CA SER A 276 -17.48 13.60 12.89
C SER A 276 -16.12 14.23 12.51
N GLY A 277 -15.17 14.31 13.42
CA GLY A 277 -13.83 14.90 13.20
C GLY A 277 -12.82 13.98 12.51
N GLY A 278 -13.19 12.76 12.14
CA GLY A 278 -12.35 11.80 11.42
C GLY A 278 -12.61 11.78 9.91
N ILE A 279 -11.75 11.07 9.18
CA ILE A 279 -11.92 10.85 7.73
C ILE A 279 -13.07 9.87 7.45
N GLY A 280 -13.22 8.85 8.29
CA GLY A 280 -14.28 7.84 8.18
C GLY A 280 -15.51 8.18 9.01
N PHE A 281 -16.56 7.37 8.83
CA PHE A 281 -17.79 7.50 9.65
C PHE A 281 -17.55 6.97 11.07
N MET A 282 -18.19 7.64 12.05
CA MET A 282 -18.14 7.24 13.45
C MET A 282 -19.06 6.04 13.74
N GLY A 283 -19.99 5.75 12.85
CA GLY A 283 -21.03 4.72 12.90
C GLY A 283 -22.27 5.20 12.16
N TYR A 284 -23.45 4.75 12.55
CA TYR A 284 -24.70 5.01 11.83
C TYR A 284 -25.84 5.38 12.78
N LEU A 285 -26.85 6.08 12.23
CA LEU A 285 -28.15 6.35 12.86
C LEU A 285 -29.28 6.03 11.87
N ASN A 286 -30.54 5.98 12.39
CA ASN A 286 -31.73 5.84 11.55
C ASN A 286 -32.39 7.18 11.21
N GLU A 287 -31.81 8.28 11.65
CA GLU A 287 -32.22 9.66 11.34
C GLU A 287 -31.02 10.46 10.82
N TYR A 288 -31.30 11.57 10.15
CA TYR A 288 -30.30 12.48 9.59
C TYR A 288 -30.59 13.93 9.98
N ASN A 289 -29.55 14.77 10.03
CA ASN A 289 -29.71 16.22 10.24
C ASN A 289 -29.11 17.04 9.09
N ARG A 290 -28.58 16.39 8.04
CA ARG A 290 -28.06 17.01 6.82
C ARG A 290 -28.43 16.19 5.59
N VAL A 291 -28.68 16.89 4.49
CA VAL A 291 -28.98 16.29 3.19
C VAL A 291 -27.71 15.90 2.43
N GLU A 292 -27.89 15.11 1.40
CA GLU A 292 -26.83 14.79 0.44
C GLU A 292 -26.26 16.05 -0.24
N ASN A 293 -25.11 15.89 -0.87
CA ASN A 293 -24.36 16.94 -1.54
C ASN A 293 -23.96 18.10 -0.62
N THR A 294 -23.68 17.80 0.65
CA THR A 294 -23.26 18.80 1.63
C THR A 294 -21.74 18.73 1.83
N ILE A 295 -21.08 19.88 1.84
CA ILE A 295 -19.66 20.02 2.18
C ILE A 295 -19.51 19.99 3.69
N THR A 296 -18.57 19.19 4.20
CA THR A 296 -18.24 19.13 5.62
C THR A 296 -16.79 19.51 5.85
N ILE A 297 -16.52 20.20 6.98
CA ILE A 297 -15.16 20.50 7.48
C ILE A 297 -15.05 19.99 8.91
N ALA A 298 -14.05 19.14 9.16
CA ALA A 298 -13.79 18.63 10.50
C ALA A 298 -13.31 19.74 11.44
N GLN A 299 -13.97 19.89 12.60
CA GLN A 299 -13.60 20.89 13.60
C GLN A 299 -12.44 20.43 14.49
N TYR A 300 -12.44 19.15 14.88
CA TYR A 300 -11.45 18.54 15.76
C TYR A 300 -10.88 17.25 15.12
N GLY A 301 -9.75 16.81 15.62
CA GLY A 301 -9.07 15.60 15.13
C GLY A 301 -8.32 15.88 13.82
N THR A 302 -8.92 15.57 12.68
CA THR A 302 -8.41 15.99 11.36
C THR A 302 -8.86 17.41 11.02
N ALA A 303 -8.63 18.36 11.96
CA ALA A 303 -9.13 19.72 11.87
C ALA A 303 -8.80 20.39 10.53
N GLY A 304 -9.83 20.95 9.87
CA GLY A 304 -9.72 21.56 8.55
C GLY A 304 -9.91 20.58 7.37
N PHE A 305 -10.08 19.26 7.62
CA PHE A 305 -10.32 18.29 6.54
C PHE A 305 -11.67 18.54 5.88
N VAL A 306 -11.66 18.78 4.56
CA VAL A 306 -12.83 19.02 3.71
C VAL A 306 -13.31 17.71 3.10
N ASN A 307 -14.60 17.43 3.20
CA ASN A 307 -15.20 16.25 2.58
C ASN A 307 -16.54 16.55 1.91
N TRP A 308 -16.88 15.75 0.91
CA TRP A 308 -18.17 15.80 0.21
C TRP A 308 -19.04 14.64 0.66
N GLN A 309 -20.25 14.96 1.16
CA GLN A 309 -21.22 13.96 1.58
C GLN A 309 -22.25 13.73 0.49
N ASN A 310 -22.16 12.59 -0.19
CA ASN A 310 -23.02 12.24 -1.33
C ASN A 310 -24.35 11.58 -0.94
N GLN A 311 -24.63 11.45 0.36
CA GLN A 311 -25.84 10.86 0.93
C GLN A 311 -26.30 11.67 2.15
N LYS A 312 -27.54 11.50 2.57
CA LYS A 312 -28.03 12.04 3.83
C LYS A 312 -27.22 11.49 5.00
N PHE A 313 -26.92 12.32 5.98
CA PHE A 313 -26.06 11.95 7.11
C PHE A 313 -26.39 12.73 8.37
N TRP A 314 -25.84 12.28 9.48
CA TRP A 314 -25.84 13.01 10.73
C TRP A 314 -24.49 13.73 10.91
N ALA A 315 -24.51 15.06 10.93
CA ALA A 315 -23.35 15.86 11.30
C ALA A 315 -23.25 15.94 12.81
N ASN A 316 -22.16 15.40 13.40
CA ASN A 316 -21.88 15.49 14.82
C ASN A 316 -21.36 16.88 15.20
N ASP A 317 -21.32 17.22 16.47
CA ASP A 317 -20.94 18.54 17.02
C ASP A 317 -19.48 18.97 16.77
N VAL A 318 -18.65 18.05 16.28
CA VAL A 318 -17.26 18.30 15.89
C VAL A 318 -17.09 18.37 14.36
N CYS A 319 -18.17 18.59 13.63
CA CYS A 319 -18.22 18.72 12.18
C CYS A 319 -19.00 19.98 11.79
N PHE A 320 -18.42 20.80 10.94
CA PHE A 320 -19.12 21.93 10.30
C PHE A 320 -19.69 21.48 8.96
N SER A 321 -20.89 21.96 8.65
CA SER A 321 -21.49 21.91 7.31
C SER A 321 -21.37 23.29 6.69
N VAL A 322 -20.87 23.37 5.44
CA VAL A 322 -20.73 24.62 4.70
C VAL A 322 -21.83 24.66 3.63
N ILE A 323 -22.71 25.65 3.74
CA ILE A 323 -23.88 25.83 2.86
C ILE A 323 -23.68 27.09 2.04
N PRO A 324 -23.48 26.99 0.72
CA PRO A 324 -23.32 28.17 -0.15
C PRO A 324 -24.63 28.91 -0.33
N LYS A 325 -24.55 30.25 -0.50
CA LYS A 325 -25.65 31.08 -0.94
C LYS A 325 -25.78 31.02 -2.48
N GLU A 326 -26.78 31.68 -3.04
CA GLU A 326 -27.16 31.60 -4.46
C GLU A 326 -26.04 31.97 -5.45
N THR A 327 -25.01 32.70 -5.01
CA THR A 327 -23.88 33.12 -5.86
C THR A 327 -22.84 32.03 -6.08
N LEU A 328 -22.97 30.88 -5.40
CA LEU A 328 -22.00 29.78 -5.43
C LEU A 328 -22.65 28.44 -5.75
N ILE A 329 -22.07 27.75 -6.72
CA ILE A 329 -22.38 26.34 -6.97
C ILE A 329 -21.67 25.51 -5.91
N ASN A 330 -22.42 24.66 -5.19
CA ASN A 330 -21.93 23.87 -4.08
C ASN A 330 -20.73 22.99 -4.49
N ARG A 331 -20.79 22.38 -5.67
CA ARG A 331 -19.69 21.52 -6.18
C ARG A 331 -18.43 22.32 -6.54
N TYR A 332 -18.60 23.55 -7.07
CA TYR A 332 -17.48 24.48 -7.28
C TYR A 332 -16.80 24.84 -5.95
N LEU A 333 -17.60 25.22 -4.95
CA LEU A 333 -17.08 25.51 -3.61
C LEU A 333 -16.30 24.34 -3.01
N TYR A 334 -16.80 23.12 -3.20
CA TYR A 334 -16.07 21.92 -2.75
C TYR A 334 -14.68 21.84 -3.39
N TYR A 335 -14.57 22.06 -4.70
CA TYR A 335 -13.27 22.05 -5.38
C TYR A 335 -12.35 23.18 -4.90
N VAL A 336 -12.87 24.38 -4.68
CA VAL A 336 -12.09 25.48 -4.12
C VAL A 336 -11.56 25.14 -2.73
N LEU A 337 -12.40 24.64 -1.84
CA LEU A 337 -11.99 24.30 -0.46
C LEU A 337 -11.04 23.12 -0.41
N THR A 338 -11.21 22.11 -1.24
CA THR A 338 -10.26 20.98 -1.33
C THR A 338 -8.92 21.43 -1.90
N ASN A 339 -8.92 22.34 -2.87
CA ASN A 339 -7.68 22.93 -3.38
C ASN A 339 -6.93 23.73 -2.30
N MET A 340 -7.67 24.29 -1.35
CA MET A 340 -7.13 25.01 -0.19
C MET A 340 -6.87 24.12 1.04
N GLN A 341 -6.87 22.79 0.91
CA GLN A 341 -6.75 21.86 2.03
C GLN A 341 -5.52 22.11 2.90
N ASN A 342 -4.36 22.34 2.29
CA ASN A 342 -3.12 22.64 3.01
C ASN A 342 -3.20 23.99 3.77
N TYR A 343 -3.86 24.98 3.19
CA TYR A 343 -4.11 26.25 3.86
C TYR A 343 -5.04 26.07 5.07
N LEU A 344 -6.13 25.31 4.93
CA LEU A 344 -7.01 24.97 6.06
C LEU A 344 -6.26 24.27 7.20
N TYR A 345 -5.34 23.37 6.86
CA TYR A 345 -4.46 22.76 7.87
C TYR A 345 -3.53 23.77 8.54
N SER A 346 -2.98 24.73 7.78
CA SER A 346 -2.05 25.72 8.32
C SER A 346 -2.71 26.71 9.30
N ILE A 347 -3.99 27.05 9.09
CA ILE A 347 -4.75 27.94 9.99
C ILE A 347 -5.44 27.20 11.15
N SER A 348 -5.31 25.88 11.21
CA SER A 348 -5.77 25.06 12.33
C SER A 348 -4.83 25.17 13.52
N ASN A 349 -5.38 25.20 14.73
CA ASN A 349 -4.59 25.15 15.97
C ASN A 349 -4.01 23.75 16.17
N ARG A 350 -2.70 23.62 16.00
CA ARG A 350 -1.95 22.38 16.18
C ARG A 350 -1.26 22.25 17.53
N SER A 351 -1.35 23.27 18.38
CA SER A 351 -0.80 23.25 19.75
C SER A 351 -1.73 22.55 20.73
N ALA A 352 -3.01 22.37 20.39
CA ALA A 352 -4.00 21.65 21.18
C ALA A 352 -4.10 20.17 20.73
N ILE A 353 -4.34 19.27 21.67
CA ILE A 353 -4.66 17.87 21.39
C ILE A 353 -6.11 17.62 21.86
N PRO A 354 -7.04 17.30 20.94
CA PRO A 354 -6.90 17.18 19.48
C PRO A 354 -6.76 18.52 18.76
N TYR A 355 -6.17 18.51 17.55
CA TYR A 355 -6.11 19.69 16.67
C TYR A 355 -7.49 20.25 16.43
N SER A 356 -7.59 21.59 16.27
CA SER A 356 -8.88 22.26 16.11
C SER A 356 -8.83 23.40 15.10
N ILE A 357 -9.99 23.68 14.48
CA ILE A 357 -10.18 24.86 13.65
C ILE A 357 -11.47 25.57 14.08
N SER A 358 -11.45 26.92 14.14
CA SER A 358 -12.64 27.69 14.46
C SER A 358 -13.44 28.04 13.22
N SER A 359 -14.79 28.14 13.35
CA SER A 359 -15.66 28.64 12.28
C SER A 359 -15.25 30.05 11.84
N ASN A 360 -14.80 30.90 12.78
CA ASN A 360 -14.34 32.26 12.47
C ASN A 360 -13.13 32.24 11.53
N ASN A 361 -12.15 31.37 11.75
CA ASN A 361 -11.01 31.24 10.84
C ASN A 361 -11.45 30.80 9.44
N ILE A 362 -12.39 29.84 9.38
CA ILE A 362 -12.95 29.38 8.10
C ILE A 362 -13.73 30.50 7.39
N MET A 363 -14.54 31.28 8.11
CA MET A 363 -15.33 32.40 7.54
C MET A 363 -14.46 33.54 6.99
N GLN A 364 -13.23 33.74 7.48
CA GLN A 364 -12.30 34.75 6.99
C GLN A 364 -11.53 34.35 5.73
N ILE A 365 -11.62 33.10 5.30
CA ILE A 365 -10.97 32.63 4.07
C ILE A 365 -11.56 33.38 2.87
N THR A 366 -10.69 33.93 2.03
CA THR A 366 -11.08 34.61 0.80
C THR A 366 -11.03 33.63 -0.37
N ILE A 367 -12.12 33.53 -1.13
CA ILE A 367 -12.27 32.63 -2.26
C ILE A 367 -12.69 33.37 -3.53
N PRO A 368 -12.35 32.88 -4.73
CA PRO A 368 -12.80 33.45 -5.99
C PRO A 368 -14.28 33.14 -6.26
N ILE A 369 -15.02 34.15 -6.73
CA ILE A 369 -16.45 34.09 -7.06
C ILE A 369 -16.68 34.48 -8.52
N PRO A 370 -16.29 33.62 -9.48
CA PRO A 370 -16.61 33.89 -10.87
C PRO A 370 -18.11 33.73 -11.14
N PRO A 371 -18.66 34.32 -12.23
CA PRO A 371 -20.03 34.06 -12.67
C PRO A 371 -20.41 32.58 -12.70
N LEU A 372 -21.70 32.28 -12.48
CA LEU A 372 -22.18 30.89 -12.32
C LEU A 372 -21.86 29.99 -13.52
N GLU A 373 -21.90 30.54 -14.74
CA GLU A 373 -21.57 29.80 -15.96
C GLU A 373 -20.09 29.34 -15.98
N ILE A 374 -19.21 30.17 -15.44
CA ILE A 374 -17.78 29.84 -15.30
C ILE A 374 -17.61 28.76 -14.24
N GLN A 375 -18.30 28.87 -13.09
CA GLN A 375 -18.30 27.86 -12.06
C GLN A 375 -18.79 26.51 -12.61
N GLN A 376 -19.89 26.49 -13.39
CA GLN A 376 -20.42 25.29 -14.03
C GLN A 376 -19.42 24.62 -14.97
N GLU A 377 -18.74 25.42 -15.80
CA GLU A 377 -17.75 24.89 -16.74
C GLU A 377 -16.56 24.27 -16.00
N ILE A 378 -16.07 24.92 -14.92
CA ILE A 378 -15.02 24.39 -14.07
C ILE A 378 -15.45 23.07 -13.41
N VAL A 379 -16.65 23.03 -12.83
CA VAL A 379 -17.20 21.80 -12.22
C VAL A 379 -17.27 20.69 -13.24
N LYS A 380 -17.77 20.96 -14.44
CA LYS A 380 -17.86 19.96 -15.51
C LYS A 380 -16.51 19.37 -15.86
N ILE A 381 -15.47 20.19 -15.97
CA ILE A 381 -14.11 19.74 -16.29
C ILE A 381 -13.56 18.91 -15.13
N LEU A 382 -13.64 19.42 -13.89
CA LEU A 382 -13.08 18.74 -12.70
C LEU A 382 -13.83 17.46 -12.36
N ASP A 383 -15.15 17.39 -12.53
CA ASP A 383 -15.92 16.15 -12.33
C ASP A 383 -15.50 15.06 -13.33
N GLN A 384 -15.26 15.40 -14.61
CA GLN A 384 -14.75 14.45 -15.60
C GLN A 384 -13.38 13.90 -15.21
N PHE A 385 -12.47 14.77 -14.80
CA PHE A 385 -11.15 14.34 -14.29
C PHE A 385 -11.27 13.52 -13.01
N SER A 386 -12.15 13.89 -12.09
CA SER A 386 -12.37 13.17 -10.84
C SER A 386 -12.86 11.74 -11.08
N ILE A 387 -13.83 11.56 -11.97
CA ILE A 387 -14.35 10.23 -12.35
C ILE A 387 -13.21 9.37 -12.90
N LEU A 388 -12.48 9.86 -13.91
CA LEU A 388 -11.36 9.15 -14.53
C LEU A 388 -10.28 8.77 -13.49
N THR A 389 -9.96 9.68 -12.58
CA THR A 389 -8.97 9.44 -11.53
C THR A 389 -9.49 8.44 -10.50
N THR A 390 -10.76 8.52 -10.12
CA THR A 390 -11.38 7.60 -9.15
C THR A 390 -11.45 6.18 -9.70
N ASP A 391 -11.82 6.02 -10.97
CA ASP A 391 -11.86 4.72 -11.64
C ASP A 391 -10.46 4.06 -11.68
N LEU A 392 -9.43 4.84 -11.96
CA LEU A 392 -8.04 4.37 -11.92
C LEU A 392 -7.58 4.06 -10.49
N LEU A 393 -7.93 4.92 -9.52
CA LEU A 393 -7.62 4.71 -8.10
C LEU A 393 -8.26 3.46 -7.51
N ALA A 394 -9.43 3.06 -7.99
CA ALA A 394 -10.12 1.83 -7.60
C ALA A 394 -9.63 0.62 -8.42
N GLY A 395 -9.46 0.79 -9.73
CA GLY A 395 -9.14 -0.27 -10.68
C GLY A 395 -7.71 -0.80 -10.53
N ILE A 396 -6.71 0.08 -10.41
CA ILE A 396 -5.30 -0.33 -10.32
C ILE A 396 -5.02 -1.20 -9.09
N PRO A 397 -5.41 -0.84 -7.85
CA PRO A 397 -5.22 -1.71 -6.69
C PRO A 397 -5.98 -3.03 -6.80
N ALA A 398 -7.17 -3.04 -7.41
CA ALA A 398 -7.94 -4.25 -7.64
C ALA A 398 -7.24 -5.19 -8.63
N GLU A 399 -6.67 -4.65 -9.71
CA GLU A 399 -5.90 -5.39 -10.70
C GLU A 399 -4.62 -5.99 -10.09
N ILE A 400 -3.85 -5.19 -9.33
CA ILE A 400 -2.67 -5.67 -8.60
C ILE A 400 -3.03 -6.83 -7.67
N LYS A 401 -4.14 -6.70 -6.92
CA LYS A 401 -4.62 -7.74 -6.02
C LYS A 401 -5.06 -9.02 -6.76
N ALA A 402 -5.73 -8.87 -7.90
CA ALA A 402 -6.16 -10.00 -8.73
C ALA A 402 -4.96 -10.77 -9.29
N ARG A 403 -3.95 -10.05 -9.82
CA ARG A 403 -2.72 -10.64 -10.33
C ARG A 403 -1.90 -11.33 -9.25
N LYS A 404 -1.82 -10.76 -8.06
CA LYS A 404 -1.17 -11.40 -6.91
C LYS A 404 -1.82 -12.75 -6.59
N LYS A 405 -3.16 -12.80 -6.51
CA LYS A 405 -3.90 -14.05 -6.29
C LYS A 405 -3.68 -15.07 -7.40
N GLN A 406 -3.66 -14.61 -8.65
CA GLN A 406 -3.40 -15.46 -9.81
C GLN A 406 -1.99 -16.05 -9.75
N TYR A 407 -0.98 -15.25 -9.42
CA TYR A 407 0.40 -15.71 -9.22
C TYR A 407 0.49 -16.75 -8.10
N GLU A 408 -0.12 -16.48 -6.93
CA GLU A 408 -0.16 -17.42 -5.81
C GLU A 408 -0.78 -18.77 -6.19
N TYR A 409 -1.89 -18.75 -6.92
CA TYR A 409 -2.56 -19.96 -7.42
C TYR A 409 -1.65 -20.77 -8.36
N TYR A 410 -1.04 -20.14 -9.36
CA TYR A 410 -0.16 -20.85 -10.29
C TYR A 410 1.12 -21.33 -9.63
N ARG A 411 1.70 -20.55 -8.70
CA ARG A 411 2.85 -20.97 -7.91
C ARG A 411 2.54 -22.22 -7.12
N GLU A 412 1.45 -22.25 -6.37
CA GLU A 412 1.02 -23.42 -5.60
C GLU A 412 0.83 -24.64 -6.50
N LYS A 413 0.17 -24.47 -7.62
CA LYS A 413 -0.06 -25.55 -8.60
C LYS A 413 1.24 -26.12 -9.19
N LEU A 414 2.24 -25.29 -9.47
CA LEU A 414 3.54 -25.71 -10.00
C LEU A 414 4.42 -26.40 -8.95
N LEU A 415 4.20 -26.10 -7.67
CA LEU A 415 5.01 -26.60 -6.55
C LEU A 415 4.40 -27.82 -5.84
N THR A 416 3.18 -28.24 -6.23
CA THR A 416 2.50 -29.40 -5.65
C THR A 416 2.70 -30.63 -6.53
N PHE A 417 3.19 -31.72 -5.94
CA PHE A 417 3.51 -32.95 -6.63
C PHE A 417 2.80 -34.15 -6.00
N LYS A 418 2.59 -35.20 -6.80
CA LYS A 418 2.15 -36.49 -6.30
C LYS A 418 3.37 -37.28 -5.77
N PRO A 419 3.32 -37.83 -4.54
CA PRO A 419 4.39 -38.65 -4.00
C PRO A 419 4.56 -39.94 -4.84
N LEU A 420 5.79 -40.48 -4.85
CA LEU A 420 6.05 -41.82 -5.35
C LEU A 420 5.15 -42.84 -4.64
N THR A 421 4.40 -43.61 -5.39
CA THR A 421 3.62 -44.74 -4.86
C THR A 421 4.61 -45.85 -4.45
N PRO A 422 4.64 -46.31 -3.17
CA PRO A 422 5.47 -47.45 -2.80
C PRO A 422 5.07 -48.66 -3.64
N HIS A 423 6.04 -49.36 -4.21
CA HIS A 423 5.77 -50.69 -4.79
C HIS A 423 5.16 -51.55 -3.67
N LYS A 424 3.91 -52.01 -3.85
CA LYS A 424 3.44 -53.16 -3.10
C LYS A 424 4.34 -54.34 -3.53
N GLU A 425 5.23 -54.75 -2.66
CA GLU A 425 5.89 -56.02 -2.79
C GLU A 425 4.79 -57.09 -2.87
N VAL A 426 4.63 -57.68 -4.04
CA VAL A 426 3.84 -58.89 -4.19
C VAL A 426 4.65 -59.98 -3.45
N LYS A 427 4.27 -60.25 -2.20
CA LYS A 427 4.74 -61.49 -1.54
C LYS A 427 4.28 -62.68 -2.39
N LYS A 428 5.25 -63.31 -3.04
CA LYS A 428 5.07 -64.64 -3.62
C LYS A 428 4.98 -65.67 -2.50
#